data_9c09fb5aabe0c62a890f9b08624da0a3
#
_entry.id   9c09fb5aabe0c62a890f9b08624da0a3
#
_cell.length_a   1.000
_cell.length_b   1.000
_cell.length_c   1.000
_cell.angle_alpha   90.00
_cell.angle_beta   90.00
_cell.angle_gamma   90.00
#
_symmetry.space_group_name_H-M   'P 1'
#
loop_
_entity.id
_entity.type
_entity.pdbx_description
1 polymer ?
#
loop_
_entity_poly.entity_id
_entity_poly.type
_entity_poly.pdbx_seq_one_letter_code
_entity_poly.pdbx_strand_id
1 'polypeptide(L)'
;MVNENITSLLEQEAEAVRNIPVTPGYEEAVSLIVKHVHDLGGKLIMSGMGKAGQIALNIATTFSSTGTPAFFLHPSEAQHGDLGIVR
;
A
#
# COMPACT_ATOMS: atom_id res chain seq x y z
N MET A 1 26.70 -4.55 23.57
CA MET A 1 27.01 -3.17 23.24
C MET A 1 25.98 -2.62 22.26
N VAL A 2 25.90 -1.31 22.11
CA VAL A 2 24.88 -0.68 21.27
C VAL A 2 24.99 -1.09 19.81
N ASN A 3 26.21 -1.07 19.26
CA ASN A 3 26.42 -1.41 17.85
C ASN A 3 26.07 -2.86 17.52
N GLU A 4 26.35 -3.76 18.43
CA GLU A 4 26.00 -5.18 18.27
C GLU A 4 24.50 -5.38 18.33
N ASN A 5 23.80 -4.61 19.18
CA ASN A 5 22.35 -4.66 19.27
C ASN A 5 21.68 -4.12 18.01
N ILE A 6 22.22 -3.04 17.44
CA ILE A 6 21.73 -2.48 16.21
C ILE A 6 21.92 -3.46 15.05
N THR A 7 23.10 -4.07 14.94
CA THR A 7 23.38 -5.06 13.91
C THR A 7 22.41 -6.24 14.02
N SER A 8 22.21 -6.76 15.24
CA SER A 8 21.29 -7.87 15.47
C SER A 8 19.86 -7.51 15.07
N LEU A 9 19.41 -6.30 15.40
CA LEU A 9 18.08 -5.84 15.05
C LEU A 9 17.90 -5.76 13.53
N LEU A 10 18.89 -5.18 12.83
CA LEU A 10 18.84 -5.09 11.38
C LEU A 10 18.82 -6.45 10.71
N GLU A 11 19.60 -7.41 11.24
CA GLU A 11 19.59 -8.79 10.73
C GLU A 11 18.24 -9.46 10.94
N GLN A 12 17.62 -9.26 12.09
CA GLN A 12 16.29 -9.81 12.38
C GLN A 12 15.25 -9.24 11.45
N GLU A 13 15.29 -7.93 11.20
CA GLU A 13 14.36 -7.28 10.29
C GLU A 13 14.56 -7.74 8.85
N ALA A 14 15.81 -7.85 8.42
CA ALA A 14 16.13 -8.35 7.08
C ALA A 14 15.63 -9.78 6.88
N GLU A 15 15.79 -10.63 7.88
CA GLU A 15 15.30 -12.00 7.83
C GLU A 15 13.79 -12.05 7.78
N ALA A 16 13.12 -11.21 8.56
CA ALA A 16 11.66 -11.13 8.56
C ALA A 16 11.13 -10.76 7.17
N VAL A 17 11.75 -9.78 6.52
CA VAL A 17 11.38 -9.38 5.16
C VAL A 17 11.65 -10.52 4.16
N ARG A 18 12.81 -11.16 4.28
CA ARG A 18 13.19 -12.27 3.39
C ARG A 18 12.21 -13.44 3.49
N ASN A 19 11.63 -13.64 4.67
CA ASN A 19 10.73 -14.77 4.92
C ASN A 19 9.25 -14.44 4.63
N ILE A 20 8.95 -13.27 4.08
CA ILE A 20 7.59 -12.95 3.65
C ILE A 20 7.22 -13.92 2.52
N PRO A 21 6.14 -14.71 2.68
CA PRO A 21 5.76 -15.66 1.66
C PRO A 21 5.23 -14.95 0.42
N VAL A 22 5.72 -15.36 -0.74
CA VAL A 22 5.18 -14.88 -2.02
C VAL A 22 4.07 -15.85 -2.43
N THR A 23 2.84 -15.39 -2.27
CA THR A 23 1.64 -16.19 -2.53
C THR A 23 0.99 -15.76 -3.84
N PRO A 24 0.07 -16.57 -4.40
CA PRO A 24 -0.67 -16.19 -5.61
C PRO A 24 -1.46 -14.88 -5.45
N GLY A 25 -1.74 -14.46 -4.22
CA GLY A 25 -2.44 -13.20 -3.96
C GLY A 25 -1.74 -11.98 -4.53
N TYR A 26 -0.42 -11.97 -4.59
CA TYR A 26 0.33 -10.85 -5.20
C TYR A 26 0.02 -10.74 -6.69
N GLU A 27 0.06 -11.85 -7.40
CA GLU A 27 -0.22 -11.88 -8.82
C GLU A 27 -1.67 -11.51 -9.11
N GLU A 28 -2.59 -12.01 -8.30
CA GLU A 28 -4.01 -11.67 -8.43
C GLU A 28 -4.24 -10.18 -8.21
N ALA A 29 -3.60 -9.58 -7.21
CA ALA A 29 -3.72 -8.16 -6.94
C ALA A 29 -3.20 -7.33 -8.10
N VAL A 30 -2.05 -7.69 -8.65
CA VAL A 30 -1.48 -7.00 -9.82
C VAL A 30 -2.42 -7.12 -11.02
N SER A 31 -2.96 -8.30 -11.27
CA SER A 31 -3.90 -8.52 -12.37
C SER A 31 -5.16 -7.67 -12.25
N LEU A 32 -5.71 -7.56 -11.04
CA LEU A 32 -6.87 -6.71 -10.77
C LEU A 32 -6.57 -5.23 -11.01
N ILE A 33 -5.41 -4.77 -10.57
CA ILE A 33 -5.00 -3.37 -10.77
C ILE A 33 -4.83 -3.09 -12.27
N VAL A 34 -4.15 -3.95 -12.99
CA VAL A 34 -3.95 -3.78 -14.43
C VAL A 34 -5.29 -3.74 -15.15
N LYS A 35 -6.18 -4.68 -14.86
CA LYS A 35 -7.48 -4.75 -15.54
C LYS A 35 -8.35 -3.52 -15.24
N HIS A 36 -8.52 -3.18 -13.96
CA HIS A 36 -9.50 -2.17 -13.58
C HIS A 36 -8.97 -0.74 -13.66
N VAL A 37 -7.67 -0.54 -13.44
CA VAL A 37 -7.08 0.80 -13.47
C VAL A 37 -6.55 1.13 -14.86
N HIS A 38 -5.68 0.28 -15.41
CA HIS A 38 -5.01 0.57 -16.66
C HIS A 38 -5.90 0.28 -17.88
N ASP A 39 -6.58 -0.86 -17.91
CA ASP A 39 -7.38 -1.25 -19.08
C ASP A 39 -8.75 -0.58 -19.08
N LEU A 40 -9.40 -0.46 -17.94
CA LEU A 40 -10.76 0.08 -17.83
C LEU A 40 -10.82 1.55 -17.38
N GLY A 41 -9.67 2.17 -17.13
CA GLY A 41 -9.63 3.58 -16.77
C GLY A 41 -10.11 3.91 -15.37
N GLY A 42 -10.11 2.95 -14.47
CA GLY A 42 -10.48 3.16 -13.07
C GLY A 42 -9.34 3.76 -12.26
N LYS A 43 -9.45 3.64 -10.95
CA LYS A 43 -8.45 4.15 -10.02
C LYS A 43 -8.30 3.22 -8.82
N LEU A 44 -7.14 3.31 -8.19
CA LEU A 44 -6.84 2.55 -6.97
C LEU A 44 -7.13 3.45 -5.77
N ILE A 45 -7.93 2.95 -4.84
CA ILE A 45 -8.22 3.66 -3.60
C ILE A 45 -7.58 2.91 -2.45
N MET A 46 -6.74 3.62 -1.68
CA MET A 46 -6.07 3.08 -0.51
C MET A 46 -6.65 3.73 0.74
N SER A 47 -6.83 2.94 1.79
CA SER A 47 -7.37 3.46 3.04
C SER A 47 -6.76 2.73 4.23
N GLY A 48 -6.85 3.34 5.40
CA GLY A 48 -6.35 2.77 6.64
C GLY A 48 -6.36 3.81 7.74
N MET A 49 -6.24 3.36 8.98
CA MET A 49 -6.18 4.26 10.14
C MET A 49 -4.83 4.13 10.83
N GLY A 50 -4.41 5.21 11.51
CA GLY A 50 -3.15 5.23 12.25
C GLY A 50 -1.95 4.96 11.34
N LYS A 51 -1.09 4.04 11.76
CA LYS A 51 0.11 3.68 11.00
C LYS A 51 -0.23 3.01 9.67
N ALA A 52 -1.28 2.19 9.64
CA ALA A 52 -1.75 1.58 8.39
C ALA A 52 -2.20 2.66 7.40
N GLY A 53 -2.83 3.73 7.88
CA GLY A 53 -3.22 4.86 7.05
C GLY A 53 -2.03 5.59 6.47
N GLN A 54 -0.96 5.79 7.25
CA GLN A 54 0.27 6.42 6.76
C GLN A 54 0.94 5.58 5.67
N ILE A 55 0.97 4.26 5.85
CA ILE A 55 1.52 3.35 4.85
C ILE A 55 0.67 3.39 3.57
N ALA A 56 -0.65 3.36 3.72
CA ALA A 56 -1.56 3.43 2.57
C ALA A 56 -1.38 4.73 1.78
N LEU A 57 -1.20 5.87 2.47
CA LEU A 57 -0.94 7.14 1.82
C LEU A 57 0.38 7.11 1.04
N ASN A 58 1.43 6.56 1.62
CA ASN A 58 2.73 6.45 0.95
C ASN A 58 2.64 5.54 -0.28
N ILE A 59 1.92 4.44 -0.18
CA ILE A 59 1.70 3.53 -1.31
C ILE A 59 0.93 4.25 -2.43
N ALA A 60 -0.14 4.96 -2.08
CA ALA A 60 -0.92 5.70 -3.08
C ALA A 60 -0.07 6.75 -3.79
N THR A 61 0.77 7.47 -3.04
CA THR A 61 1.67 8.47 -3.60
C THR A 61 2.67 7.83 -4.57
N THR A 62 3.23 6.68 -4.21
CA THR A 62 4.17 5.96 -5.06
C THR A 62 3.51 5.48 -6.35
N PHE A 63 2.32 4.89 -6.25
CA PHE A 63 1.58 4.47 -7.44
C PHE A 63 1.28 5.65 -8.36
N SER A 64 0.79 6.76 -7.81
CA SER A 64 0.47 7.94 -8.62
C SER A 64 1.70 8.50 -9.32
N SER A 65 2.84 8.53 -8.64
CA SER A 65 4.08 9.05 -9.23
C SER A 65 4.66 8.13 -10.31
N THR A 66 4.25 6.86 -10.34
CA THR A 66 4.74 5.88 -11.31
C THR A 66 3.70 5.53 -12.38
N GLY A 67 2.62 6.30 -12.49
CA GLY A 67 1.66 6.19 -13.58
C GLY A 67 0.40 5.41 -13.30
N THR A 68 0.18 4.95 -12.07
CA THR A 68 -1.06 4.28 -11.69
C THR A 68 -1.90 5.25 -10.86
N PRO A 69 -3.08 5.70 -11.34
CA PRO A 69 -3.93 6.60 -10.57
C PRO A 69 -4.35 5.97 -9.24
N ALA A 70 -3.87 6.55 -8.15
CA ALA A 70 -4.13 6.05 -6.82
C ALA A 70 -4.40 7.21 -5.86
N PHE A 71 -5.35 7.02 -4.96
CA PHE A 71 -5.78 8.03 -4.03
C PHE A 71 -5.90 7.44 -2.64
N PHE A 72 -5.64 8.27 -1.64
CA PHE A 72 -5.87 7.89 -0.26
C PHE A 72 -7.23 8.41 0.21
N LEU A 73 -8.04 7.53 0.81
CA LEU A 73 -9.31 7.88 1.40
C LEU A 73 -9.25 7.60 2.91
N HIS A 74 -9.24 8.66 3.72
CA HIS A 74 -9.26 8.49 5.17
C HIS A 74 -10.65 8.00 5.61
N PRO A 75 -10.74 6.95 6.44
CA PRO A 75 -12.03 6.38 6.83
C PRO A 75 -12.99 7.39 7.46
N SER A 76 -12.49 8.33 8.28
CA SER A 76 -13.36 9.34 8.87
C SER A 76 -13.85 10.36 7.84
N GLU A 77 -13.05 10.69 6.83
CA GLU A 77 -13.45 11.59 5.75
C GLU A 77 -14.46 10.92 4.81
N ALA A 78 -14.44 9.60 4.70
CA ALA A 78 -15.44 8.88 3.94
C ALA A 78 -16.85 9.15 4.46
N GLN A 79 -16.99 9.32 5.78
CA GLN A 79 -18.27 9.65 6.40
C GLN A 79 -18.72 11.08 6.12
N HIS A 80 -17.82 11.94 5.68
CA HIS A 80 -18.08 13.36 5.42
C HIS A 80 -18.16 13.70 3.93
N GLY A 81 -18.34 12.71 3.08
CA GLY A 81 -18.59 12.92 1.66
C GLY A 81 -17.48 12.48 0.72
N ASP A 82 -16.29 12.14 1.22
CA ASP A 82 -15.18 11.73 0.36
C ASP A 82 -15.42 10.39 -0.35
N LEU A 83 -16.49 9.67 0.00
CA LEU A 83 -16.87 8.46 -0.73
C LEU A 83 -17.13 8.70 -2.21
N GLY A 84 -17.38 9.93 -2.61
CA GLY A 84 -17.51 10.27 -4.03
C GLY A 84 -16.29 9.95 -4.87
N ILE A 85 -15.11 9.83 -4.24
CA ILE A 85 -13.87 9.45 -4.94
C ILE A 85 -13.90 7.98 -5.42
N VAL A 86 -14.75 7.15 -4.84
CA VAL A 86 -14.84 5.70 -5.13
C VAL A 86 -15.70 5.42 -6.37
N ARG A 87 -15.58 6.20 -7.37
CA ARG A 87 -16.36 6.02 -8.62
C ARG A 87 -15.48 5.63 -9.78
#